data_315381be1cba9a1bf4ea09fef236eca9
#
_entry.id   315381be1cba9a1bf4ea09fef236eca9
#
_cell.length_a   1.000
_cell.length_b   1.000
_cell.length_c   1.000
_cell.angle_alpha   90.00
_cell.angle_beta   90.00
_cell.angle_gamma   90.00
#
_symmetry.space_group_name_H-M   'P 1'
#
loop_
_entity.id
_entity.type
_entity.pdbx_description
1 polymer ?
#
loop_
_entity_poly.entity_id
_entity_poly.type
_entity_poly.pdbx_seq_one_letter_code
_entity_poly.pdbx_strand_id
1 'polypeptide(L)'
;MSDCTVIIGASGGIGAALMREAQTRGAHVVALARSFDGVAHIDLEDEPSIAAAAEHIRAQGLIPSRVIVATGLLHADGKGPEKSLKDIDPAWMARNFAVNTIGPALVGKHFVPLMPRKAPALFAAIGARVGSISDNQLGGWYGYRAAKAALHMTIRNIAIEWGRRNDQSICVALHPGTVDTSLSKPFQGNVAEGRLFDAAYSAACLTDVLDGLQAADSGGIFAWDGTAIQP
;
A
#
# COMPACT_ATOMS: atom_id res chain seq x y z
N MET A 1 -22.39 -7.64 12.86
CA MET A 1 -21.42 -7.27 11.81
C MET A 1 -20.12 -7.97 12.11
N SER A 2 -19.52 -8.62 11.12
CA SER A 2 -18.29 -9.39 11.30
C SER A 2 -17.10 -8.54 10.90
N ASP A 3 -16.03 -8.60 11.70
CA ASP A 3 -14.76 -7.94 11.42
C ASP A 3 -14.02 -8.60 10.24
N CYS A 4 -13.33 -7.81 9.42
CA CYS A 4 -12.54 -8.34 8.31
C CYS A 4 -11.27 -7.53 8.04
N THR A 5 -10.31 -8.19 7.39
CA THR A 5 -9.10 -7.61 6.82
C THR A 5 -9.27 -7.54 5.30
N VAL A 6 -9.16 -6.35 4.72
CA VAL A 6 -9.23 -6.14 3.27
C VAL A 6 -7.83 -6.00 2.71
N ILE A 7 -7.49 -6.84 1.73
CA ILE A 7 -6.20 -6.79 1.00
C ILE A 7 -6.46 -6.39 -0.45
N ILE A 8 -5.99 -5.21 -0.84
CA ILE A 8 -6.10 -4.68 -2.20
C ILE A 8 -4.78 -4.91 -2.94
N GLY A 9 -4.87 -5.50 -4.14
CA GLY A 9 -3.72 -6.00 -4.88
C GLY A 9 -3.35 -7.44 -4.50
N ALA A 10 -4.33 -8.21 -4.04
CA ALA A 10 -4.18 -9.58 -3.55
C ALA A 10 -3.68 -10.59 -4.60
N SER A 11 -3.69 -10.25 -5.89
CA SER A 11 -3.09 -11.08 -6.96
C SER A 11 -1.58 -10.83 -7.15
N GLY A 12 -1.03 -9.74 -6.57
CA GLY A 12 0.40 -9.43 -6.66
C GLY A 12 1.24 -10.21 -5.65
N GLY A 13 2.58 -10.23 -5.83
CA GLY A 13 3.48 -11.01 -4.97
C GLY A 13 3.32 -10.70 -3.48
N ILE A 14 3.46 -9.42 -3.08
CA ILE A 14 3.32 -9.00 -1.67
C ILE A 14 1.85 -9.13 -1.22
N GLY A 15 0.88 -8.69 -2.03
CA GLY A 15 -0.53 -8.74 -1.66
C GLY A 15 -1.04 -10.17 -1.44
N ALA A 16 -0.64 -11.11 -2.30
CA ALA A 16 -0.97 -12.52 -2.12
C ALA A 16 -0.32 -13.13 -0.87
N ALA A 17 0.90 -12.70 -0.54
CA ALA A 17 1.57 -13.14 0.68
C ALA A 17 0.91 -12.57 1.93
N LEU A 18 0.56 -11.28 1.95
CA LEU A 18 -0.19 -10.65 3.05
C LEU A 18 -1.56 -11.28 3.25
N MET A 19 -2.26 -11.65 2.16
CA MET A 19 -3.52 -12.37 2.24
C MET A 19 -3.35 -13.71 2.97
N ARG A 20 -2.37 -14.52 2.56
CA ARG A 20 -2.08 -15.81 3.20
C ARG A 20 -1.67 -15.64 4.66
N GLU A 21 -0.82 -14.68 4.95
CA GLU A 21 -0.37 -14.38 6.32
C GLU A 21 -1.54 -14.00 7.23
N ALA A 22 -2.43 -13.12 6.76
CA ALA A 22 -3.63 -12.74 7.52
C ALA A 22 -4.56 -13.94 7.75
N GLN A 23 -4.75 -14.81 6.75
CA GLN A 23 -5.53 -16.05 6.89
C GLN A 23 -4.90 -17.02 7.90
N THR A 24 -3.57 -17.18 7.86
CA THR A 24 -2.84 -18.03 8.81
C THR A 24 -2.98 -17.54 10.25
N ARG A 25 -3.06 -16.21 10.45
CA ARG A 25 -3.35 -15.59 11.75
C ARG A 25 -4.84 -15.59 12.14
N GLY A 26 -5.70 -16.25 11.34
CA GLY A 26 -7.12 -16.42 11.64
C GLY A 26 -8.02 -15.25 11.23
N ALA A 27 -7.53 -14.27 10.46
CA ALA A 27 -8.34 -13.16 10.01
C ALA A 27 -9.36 -13.60 8.93
N HIS A 28 -10.56 -13.02 8.97
CA HIS A 28 -11.50 -13.08 7.85
C HIS A 28 -11.01 -12.12 6.76
N VAL A 29 -10.53 -12.65 5.64
CA VAL A 29 -9.89 -11.85 4.59
C VAL A 29 -10.82 -11.61 3.41
N VAL A 30 -10.98 -10.35 3.02
CA VAL A 30 -11.57 -9.93 1.74
C VAL A 30 -10.44 -9.54 0.80
N ALA A 31 -10.24 -10.36 -0.24
CA ALA A 31 -9.18 -10.17 -1.22
C ALA A 31 -9.72 -9.48 -2.48
N LEU A 32 -9.10 -8.35 -2.85
CA LEU A 32 -9.49 -7.54 -4.00
C LEU A 32 -8.29 -7.35 -4.94
N ALA A 33 -8.50 -7.48 -6.25
CA ALA A 33 -7.47 -7.24 -7.25
C ALA A 33 -8.06 -6.90 -8.62
N ARG A 34 -7.26 -6.24 -9.46
CA ARG A 34 -7.65 -5.89 -10.84
C ARG A 34 -7.87 -7.12 -11.72
N SER A 35 -7.14 -8.21 -11.47
CA SER A 35 -7.25 -9.46 -12.22
C SER A 35 -8.33 -10.41 -11.72
N PHE A 36 -9.07 -10.04 -10.68
CA PHE A 36 -10.20 -10.82 -10.18
C PHE A 36 -11.48 -10.39 -10.88
N ASP A 37 -12.49 -11.27 -10.93
CA ASP A 37 -13.76 -11.00 -11.57
C ASP A 37 -14.84 -10.60 -10.55
N GLY A 38 -15.91 -9.98 -11.07
CA GLY A 38 -17.11 -9.66 -10.30
C GLY A 38 -16.83 -8.75 -9.11
N VAL A 39 -17.37 -9.11 -7.96
CA VAL A 39 -17.30 -8.31 -6.72
C VAL A 39 -15.90 -8.21 -6.11
N ALA A 40 -14.99 -9.08 -6.50
CA ALA A 40 -13.59 -9.04 -6.07
C ALA A 40 -12.70 -8.16 -6.97
N HIS A 41 -13.25 -7.65 -8.07
CA HIS A 41 -12.54 -6.72 -8.96
C HIS A 41 -12.37 -5.34 -8.34
N ILE A 42 -11.15 -4.80 -8.43
CA ILE A 42 -10.83 -3.41 -8.07
C ILE A 42 -9.69 -2.91 -8.95
N ASP A 43 -9.89 -1.80 -9.65
CA ASP A 43 -8.84 -1.09 -10.41
C ASP A 43 -8.60 0.28 -9.79
N LEU A 44 -7.37 0.58 -9.40
CA LEU A 44 -7.01 1.86 -8.78
C LEU A 44 -6.99 3.04 -9.77
N GLU A 45 -7.03 2.77 -11.07
CA GLU A 45 -7.18 3.78 -12.12
C GLU A 45 -8.67 4.04 -12.46
N ASP A 46 -9.61 3.29 -11.82
CA ASP A 46 -11.07 3.39 -12.01
C ASP A 46 -11.80 3.58 -10.67
N GLU A 47 -12.10 4.83 -10.30
CA GLU A 47 -12.78 5.12 -9.04
C GLU A 47 -14.14 4.43 -8.88
N PRO A 48 -15.02 4.32 -9.92
CA PRO A 48 -16.23 3.52 -9.83
C PRO A 48 -16.01 2.08 -9.33
N SER A 49 -14.94 1.40 -9.76
CA SER A 49 -14.63 0.04 -9.29
C SER A 49 -14.27 0.02 -7.81
N ILE A 50 -13.55 1.04 -7.31
CA ILE A 50 -13.20 1.18 -5.90
C ILE A 50 -14.46 1.40 -5.05
N ALA A 51 -15.35 2.27 -5.51
CA ALA A 51 -16.62 2.56 -4.84
C ALA A 51 -17.52 1.30 -4.80
N ALA A 52 -17.61 0.55 -5.90
CA ALA A 52 -18.40 -0.69 -5.99
C ALA A 52 -17.86 -1.76 -5.02
N ALA A 53 -16.55 -1.95 -4.93
CA ALA A 53 -15.93 -2.89 -4.00
C ALA A 53 -16.22 -2.51 -2.54
N ALA A 54 -16.12 -1.24 -2.17
CA ALA A 54 -16.45 -0.75 -0.84
C ALA A 54 -17.93 -0.95 -0.50
N GLU A 55 -18.83 -0.63 -1.43
CA GLU A 55 -20.27 -0.83 -1.27
C GLU A 55 -20.63 -2.31 -1.11
N HIS A 56 -19.97 -3.19 -1.85
CA HIS A 56 -20.18 -4.64 -1.72
C HIS A 56 -19.85 -5.11 -0.29
N ILE A 57 -18.72 -4.68 0.28
CA ILE A 57 -18.33 -5.02 1.66
C ILE A 57 -19.39 -4.50 2.65
N ARG A 58 -19.85 -3.27 2.46
CA ARG A 58 -20.90 -2.66 3.28
C ARG A 58 -22.21 -3.46 3.20
N ALA A 59 -22.62 -3.85 2.01
CA ALA A 59 -23.85 -4.61 1.78
C ALA A 59 -23.83 -6.00 2.42
N GLN A 60 -22.64 -6.62 2.57
CA GLN A 60 -22.46 -7.87 3.29
C GLN A 60 -22.46 -7.71 4.82
N GLY A 61 -22.56 -6.49 5.34
CA GLY A 61 -22.50 -6.23 6.79
C GLY A 61 -21.11 -6.47 7.39
N LEU A 62 -20.05 -6.44 6.57
CA LEU A 62 -18.68 -6.55 7.02
C LEU A 62 -18.15 -5.18 7.48
N ILE A 63 -17.31 -5.21 8.51
CA ILE A 63 -16.61 -4.03 9.02
C ILE A 63 -15.11 -4.24 8.80
N PRO A 64 -14.46 -3.51 7.87
CA PRO A 64 -13.02 -3.61 7.70
C PRO A 64 -12.31 -2.95 8.89
N SER A 65 -11.74 -3.74 9.79
CA SER A 65 -10.86 -3.22 10.85
C SER A 65 -9.44 -2.98 10.34
N ARG A 66 -9.06 -3.69 9.29
CA ARG A 66 -7.76 -3.55 8.64
C ARG A 66 -7.92 -3.47 7.12
N VAL A 67 -7.33 -2.44 6.51
CA VAL A 67 -7.28 -2.27 5.04
C VAL A 67 -5.83 -2.10 4.64
N ILE A 68 -5.33 -2.96 3.74
CA ILE A 68 -3.95 -2.90 3.25
C ILE A 68 -3.95 -2.75 1.72
N VAL A 69 -3.40 -1.65 1.23
CA VAL A 69 -3.22 -1.38 -0.20
C VAL A 69 -1.84 -1.87 -0.62
N ALA A 70 -1.78 -3.05 -1.23
CA ALA A 70 -0.56 -3.73 -1.66
C ALA A 70 -0.32 -3.62 -3.18
N THR A 71 -0.71 -2.51 -3.77
CA THR A 71 -0.54 -2.22 -5.20
C THR A 71 0.69 -1.35 -5.45
N GLY A 72 1.18 -1.37 -6.69
CA GLY A 72 2.26 -0.48 -7.12
C GLY A 72 2.56 -0.62 -8.61
N LEU A 73 3.02 0.47 -9.21
CA LEU A 73 3.49 0.54 -10.59
C LEU A 73 4.92 1.08 -10.59
N LEU A 74 5.86 0.32 -11.14
CA LEU A 74 7.26 0.71 -11.32
C LEU A 74 7.69 0.58 -12.78
N HIS A 75 7.13 -0.38 -13.50
CA HIS A 75 7.31 -0.59 -14.93
C HIS A 75 6.05 -1.24 -15.53
N ALA A 76 5.76 -0.95 -16.79
CA ALA A 76 4.71 -1.57 -17.59
C ALA A 76 4.91 -1.21 -19.08
N ASP A 77 4.45 -2.06 -19.97
CA ASP A 77 4.36 -1.79 -21.42
C ASP A 77 5.73 -1.35 -22.02
N GLY A 78 6.82 -1.97 -21.58
CA GLY A 78 8.18 -1.64 -22.02
C GLY A 78 8.75 -0.35 -21.41
N LYS A 79 7.98 0.40 -20.63
CA LYS A 79 8.45 1.56 -19.86
C LYS A 79 8.90 1.16 -18.46
N GLY A 80 9.92 1.83 -17.95
CA GLY A 80 10.44 1.67 -16.59
C GLY A 80 10.74 3.04 -15.98
N PRO A 81 11.29 3.04 -14.75
CA PRO A 81 11.61 4.29 -14.07
C PRO A 81 12.72 5.05 -14.81
N GLU A 82 12.58 6.36 -14.85
CA GLU A 82 13.46 7.29 -15.56
C GLU A 82 14.85 7.29 -14.93
N LYS A 83 15.91 7.18 -15.74
CA LYS A 83 17.31 7.22 -15.27
C LYS A 83 17.89 8.62 -15.25
N SER A 84 17.36 9.53 -16.06
CA SER A 84 17.83 10.91 -16.19
C SER A 84 16.70 11.87 -16.55
N LEU A 85 16.95 13.18 -16.43
CA LEU A 85 15.99 14.24 -16.76
C LEU A 85 15.40 14.12 -18.18
N LYS A 86 16.22 13.69 -19.15
CA LYS A 86 15.78 13.55 -20.54
C LYS A 86 14.77 12.41 -20.77
N ASP A 87 14.67 11.49 -19.80
CA ASP A 87 13.79 10.32 -19.90
C ASP A 87 12.39 10.62 -19.31
N ILE A 88 12.17 11.84 -18.77
CA ILE A 88 10.88 12.22 -18.18
C ILE A 88 9.81 12.22 -19.27
N ASP A 89 8.80 11.39 -19.06
CA ASP A 89 7.60 11.28 -19.89
C ASP A 89 6.39 11.70 -19.03
N PRO A 90 5.70 12.80 -19.39
CA PRO A 90 4.56 13.29 -18.60
C PRO A 90 3.43 12.26 -18.43
N ALA A 91 3.14 11.47 -19.46
CA ALA A 91 2.08 10.46 -19.40
C ALA A 91 2.47 9.30 -18.48
N TRP A 92 3.74 8.86 -18.54
CA TRP A 92 4.26 7.83 -17.62
C TRP A 92 4.28 8.34 -16.18
N MET A 93 4.72 9.57 -15.97
CA MET A 93 4.71 10.19 -14.65
C MET A 93 3.28 10.30 -14.09
N ALA A 94 2.32 10.78 -14.89
CA ALA A 94 0.91 10.85 -14.50
C ALA A 94 0.36 9.46 -14.10
N ARG A 95 0.68 8.40 -14.86
CA ARG A 95 0.27 7.03 -14.53
C ARG A 95 0.90 6.53 -13.23
N ASN A 96 2.16 6.87 -12.96
CA ASN A 96 2.78 6.57 -11.66
C ASN A 96 2.02 7.23 -10.50
N PHE A 97 1.60 8.48 -10.64
CA PHE A 97 0.77 9.15 -9.64
C PHE A 97 -0.62 8.52 -9.53
N ALA A 98 -1.26 8.18 -10.65
CA ALA A 98 -2.57 7.53 -10.63
C ALA A 98 -2.57 6.25 -9.79
N VAL A 99 -1.63 5.34 -10.06
CA VAL A 99 -1.58 4.03 -9.39
C VAL A 99 -0.97 4.10 -7.99
N ASN A 100 0.14 4.85 -7.81
CA ASN A 100 0.92 4.81 -6.56
C ASN A 100 0.47 5.83 -5.51
N THR A 101 -0.33 6.85 -5.89
CA THR A 101 -0.76 7.93 -4.98
C THR A 101 -2.27 8.09 -4.97
N ILE A 102 -2.86 8.40 -6.15
CA ILE A 102 -4.29 8.73 -6.27
C ILE A 102 -5.14 7.50 -5.94
N GLY A 103 -4.80 6.33 -6.48
CA GLY A 103 -5.51 5.08 -6.19
C GLY A 103 -5.60 4.77 -4.70
N PRO A 104 -4.47 4.71 -3.96
CA PRO A 104 -4.51 4.57 -2.49
C PRO A 104 -5.31 5.67 -1.77
N ALA A 105 -5.29 6.92 -2.24
CA ALA A 105 -6.11 7.99 -1.70
C ALA A 105 -7.61 7.73 -1.91
N LEU A 106 -8.00 7.27 -3.10
CA LEU A 106 -9.39 6.89 -3.42
C LEU A 106 -9.84 5.66 -2.61
N VAL A 107 -8.95 4.69 -2.38
CA VAL A 107 -9.24 3.60 -1.44
C VAL A 107 -9.51 4.19 -0.04
N GLY A 108 -8.68 5.09 0.46
CA GLY A 108 -8.93 5.79 1.72
C GLY A 108 -10.29 6.48 1.74
N LYS A 109 -10.65 7.21 0.67
CA LYS A 109 -11.94 7.90 0.53
C LYS A 109 -13.14 6.96 0.70
N HIS A 110 -13.10 5.77 0.13
CA HIS A 110 -14.23 4.85 0.10
C HIS A 110 -14.23 3.84 1.27
N PHE A 111 -13.07 3.42 1.76
CA PHE A 111 -12.96 2.38 2.78
C PHE A 111 -12.86 2.92 4.22
N VAL A 112 -12.17 4.04 4.47
CA VAL A 112 -12.06 4.61 5.82
C VAL A 112 -13.44 4.92 6.45
N PRO A 113 -14.45 5.41 5.71
CA PRO A 113 -15.80 5.60 6.28
C PRO A 113 -16.49 4.32 6.74
N LEU A 114 -16.09 3.15 6.23
CA LEU A 114 -16.63 1.84 6.62
C LEU A 114 -15.94 1.26 7.86
N MET A 115 -14.78 1.79 8.21
CA MET A 115 -13.95 1.30 9.31
C MET A 115 -14.52 1.73 10.69
N PRO A 116 -14.13 1.04 11.78
CA PRO A 116 -14.59 1.37 13.12
C PRO A 116 -14.36 2.84 13.49
N ARG A 117 -15.36 3.46 14.17
CA ARG A 117 -15.26 4.86 14.58
C ARG A 117 -14.71 5.07 15.99
N LYS A 118 -14.79 4.05 16.85
CA LYS A 118 -14.39 4.11 18.28
C LYS A 118 -13.74 2.81 18.73
N ALA A 119 -12.98 2.17 17.85
CA ALA A 119 -12.24 0.96 18.14
C ALA A 119 -10.96 0.95 17.29
N PRO A 120 -9.96 0.14 17.63
CA PRO A 120 -8.75 0.01 16.83
C PRO A 120 -9.08 -0.29 15.36
N ALA A 121 -8.45 0.47 14.48
CA ALA A 121 -8.60 0.30 13.05
C ALA A 121 -7.33 0.74 12.32
N LEU A 122 -6.95 0.02 11.25
CA LEU A 122 -5.67 0.21 10.60
C LEU A 122 -5.84 0.31 9.08
N PHE A 123 -5.36 1.42 8.50
CA PHE A 123 -5.20 1.61 7.07
C PHE A 123 -3.71 1.67 6.73
N ALA A 124 -3.24 0.80 5.85
CA ALA A 124 -1.85 0.79 5.41
C ALA A 124 -1.74 0.80 3.90
N ALA A 125 -0.72 1.44 3.36
CA ALA A 125 -0.37 1.34 1.94
C ALA A 125 1.10 0.96 1.78
N ILE A 126 1.41 0.11 0.78
CA ILE A 126 2.79 -0.21 0.45
C ILE A 126 3.45 1.02 -0.19
N GLY A 127 4.26 1.69 0.62
CA GLY A 127 5.16 2.77 0.24
C GLY A 127 6.48 2.24 -0.31
N ALA A 128 7.50 3.07 -0.25
CA ALA A 128 8.87 2.67 -0.59
C ALA A 128 9.85 3.66 0.05
N ARG A 129 11.00 3.16 0.52
CA ARG A 129 12.11 4.02 1.03
C ARG A 129 12.54 5.07 0.01
N VAL A 130 12.49 4.74 -1.29
CA VAL A 130 12.84 5.68 -2.36
C VAL A 130 11.89 6.89 -2.47
N GLY A 131 10.75 6.89 -1.77
CA GLY A 131 9.85 8.03 -1.63
C GLY A 131 10.28 9.01 -0.53
N SER A 132 11.27 8.67 0.31
CA SER A 132 11.86 9.59 1.27
C SER A 132 12.69 10.65 0.53
N ILE A 133 12.39 11.93 0.78
CA ILE A 133 13.11 13.06 0.18
C ILE A 133 14.47 13.20 0.86
N SER A 134 14.51 13.08 2.19
CA SER A 134 15.73 13.22 2.97
C SER A 134 16.74 12.08 2.73
N ASP A 135 16.26 10.86 2.44
CA ASP A 135 17.08 9.66 2.20
C ASP A 135 17.61 9.59 0.74
N ASN A 136 17.12 10.48 -0.15
CA ASN A 136 17.42 10.41 -1.57
C ASN A 136 18.81 10.98 -1.90
N GLN A 137 19.80 10.07 -2.03
CA GLN A 137 21.17 10.39 -2.46
C GLN A 137 21.48 9.93 -3.90
N LEU A 138 20.58 9.13 -4.50
CA LEU A 138 20.85 8.48 -5.79
C LEU A 138 20.22 9.22 -6.99
N GLY A 139 19.12 9.96 -6.78
CA GLY A 139 18.35 10.55 -7.87
C GLY A 139 17.70 9.51 -8.80
N GLY A 140 17.33 9.92 -10.01
CA GLY A 140 16.62 9.06 -10.96
C GLY A 140 15.22 8.65 -10.49
N TRP A 141 14.54 7.81 -11.27
CA TRP A 141 13.21 7.28 -10.96
C TRP A 141 12.19 8.37 -10.63
N TYR A 142 12.22 9.46 -11.40
CA TYR A 142 11.52 10.70 -11.09
C TYR A 142 10.04 10.51 -10.80
N GLY A 143 9.32 9.82 -11.70
CA GLY A 143 7.90 9.56 -11.53
C GLY A 143 7.60 8.68 -10.33
N TYR A 144 8.36 7.60 -10.13
CA TYR A 144 8.13 6.66 -9.04
C TYR A 144 8.46 7.25 -7.66
N ARG A 145 9.64 7.90 -7.51
CA ARG A 145 10.02 8.56 -6.25
C ARG A 145 9.02 9.65 -5.87
N ALA A 146 8.68 10.52 -6.82
CA ALA A 146 7.72 11.60 -6.58
C ALA A 146 6.34 11.04 -6.19
N ALA A 147 5.84 10.01 -6.87
CA ALA A 147 4.57 9.38 -6.54
C ALA A 147 4.59 8.72 -5.15
N LYS A 148 5.69 8.06 -4.75
CA LYS A 148 5.81 7.47 -3.41
C LYS A 148 5.98 8.53 -2.32
N ALA A 149 6.66 9.64 -2.57
CA ALA A 149 6.68 10.79 -1.66
C ALA A 149 5.28 11.40 -1.48
N ALA A 150 4.54 11.56 -2.58
CA ALA A 150 3.16 12.03 -2.55
C ALA A 150 2.22 11.04 -1.82
N LEU A 151 2.44 9.73 -1.95
CA LEU A 151 1.73 8.71 -1.14
C LEU A 151 2.00 8.92 0.35
N HIS A 152 3.25 9.14 0.77
CA HIS A 152 3.60 9.39 2.18
C HIS A 152 2.86 10.62 2.73
N MET A 153 2.81 11.72 1.96
CA MET A 153 2.04 12.91 2.32
C MET A 153 0.54 12.60 2.40
N THR A 154 0.00 11.82 1.46
CA THR A 154 -1.41 11.41 1.45
C THR A 154 -1.76 10.59 2.70
N ILE A 155 -0.94 9.63 3.07
CA ILE A 155 -1.09 8.83 4.30
C ILE A 155 -1.09 9.72 5.54
N ARG A 156 -0.18 10.70 5.60
CA ARG A 156 -0.15 11.68 6.70
C ARG A 156 -1.44 12.48 6.80
N ASN A 157 -1.98 12.94 5.68
CA ASN A 157 -3.23 13.69 5.63
C ASN A 157 -4.42 12.84 6.10
N ILE A 158 -4.52 11.59 5.61
CA ILE A 158 -5.58 10.64 6.05
C ILE A 158 -5.45 10.40 7.57
N ALA A 159 -4.24 10.17 8.08
CA ALA A 159 -4.01 9.96 9.50
C ALA A 159 -4.52 11.12 10.37
N ILE A 160 -4.21 12.36 9.97
CA ILE A 160 -4.65 13.57 10.68
C ILE A 160 -6.18 13.72 10.63
N GLU A 161 -6.78 13.52 9.47
CA GLU A 161 -8.24 13.66 9.32
C GLU A 161 -8.98 12.57 10.08
N TRP A 162 -8.55 11.33 9.92
CA TRP A 162 -9.19 10.17 10.55
C TRP A 162 -9.00 10.17 12.06
N GLY A 163 -7.82 10.53 12.55
CA GLY A 163 -7.51 10.64 13.98
C GLY A 163 -8.41 11.62 14.75
N ARG A 164 -8.98 12.63 14.07
CA ARG A 164 -9.98 13.54 14.67
C ARG A 164 -11.32 12.84 14.96
N ARG A 165 -11.59 11.70 14.31
CA ARG A 165 -12.85 10.94 14.42
C ARG A 165 -12.68 9.63 15.17
N ASN A 166 -11.47 9.08 15.15
CA ASN A 166 -11.10 7.85 15.84
C ASN A 166 -9.65 7.98 16.35
N ASP A 167 -9.49 8.20 17.64
CA ASP A 167 -8.20 8.36 18.33
C ASP A 167 -7.39 7.06 18.45
N GLN A 168 -8.01 5.91 18.11
CA GLN A 168 -7.36 4.60 18.04
C GLN A 168 -7.01 4.20 16.59
N SER A 169 -7.20 5.12 15.62
CA SER A 169 -6.93 4.84 14.21
C SER A 169 -5.43 4.92 13.89
N ILE A 170 -4.97 3.99 13.07
CA ILE A 170 -3.59 3.93 12.57
C ILE A 170 -3.63 3.98 11.05
N CYS A 171 -2.98 4.99 10.46
CA CYS A 171 -2.82 5.11 9.02
C CYS A 171 -1.34 5.27 8.69
N VAL A 172 -0.73 4.30 7.99
CA VAL A 172 0.73 4.26 7.78
C VAL A 172 1.12 3.85 6.36
N ALA A 173 2.33 4.25 5.95
CA ALA A 173 2.99 3.70 4.77
C ALA A 173 4.03 2.64 5.19
N LEU A 174 4.16 1.57 4.40
CA LEU A 174 5.08 0.47 4.69
C LEU A 174 6.09 0.29 3.56
N HIS A 175 7.38 0.20 3.91
CA HIS A 175 8.41 -0.23 2.98
C HIS A 175 8.70 -1.72 3.18
N PRO A 176 8.43 -2.58 2.16
CA PRO A 176 8.51 -4.03 2.31
C PRO A 176 9.93 -4.60 2.21
N GLY A 177 10.96 -3.76 2.05
CA GLY A 177 12.26 -4.17 1.58
C GLY A 177 12.29 -4.40 0.06
N THR A 178 13.36 -5.00 -0.46
CA THR A 178 13.37 -5.48 -1.84
C THR A 178 12.86 -6.91 -1.88
N VAL A 179 11.67 -7.10 -2.43
CA VAL A 179 10.97 -8.41 -2.41
C VAL A 179 11.01 -9.03 -3.80
N ASP A 180 11.31 -10.31 -3.91
CA ASP A 180 11.33 -11.03 -5.19
C ASP A 180 9.89 -11.19 -5.73
N THR A 181 9.55 -10.27 -6.61
CA THR A 181 8.25 -10.17 -7.28
C THR A 181 8.44 -9.71 -8.72
N SER A 182 7.40 -9.83 -9.54
CA SER A 182 7.41 -9.28 -10.91
C SER A 182 7.76 -7.78 -10.95
N LEU A 183 7.34 -7.00 -9.94
CA LEU A 183 7.60 -5.57 -9.85
C LEU A 183 9.09 -5.26 -9.70
N SER A 184 9.82 -6.01 -8.89
CA SER A 184 11.24 -5.77 -8.58
C SER A 184 12.18 -6.49 -9.56
N LYS A 185 11.72 -7.55 -10.24
CA LYS A 185 12.54 -8.45 -11.06
C LYS A 185 13.54 -7.74 -11.98
N PRO A 186 13.17 -6.67 -12.72
CA PRO A 186 14.14 -5.99 -13.59
C PRO A 186 15.22 -5.20 -12.84
N PHE A 187 15.09 -5.00 -11.53
CA PHE A 187 15.94 -4.11 -10.72
C PHE A 187 16.72 -4.84 -9.63
N GLN A 188 16.71 -6.18 -9.63
CA GLN A 188 17.35 -7.00 -8.60
C GLN A 188 18.87 -7.11 -8.75
N GLY A 189 19.43 -6.77 -9.91
CA GLY A 189 20.86 -6.99 -10.21
C GLY A 189 21.86 -6.30 -9.27
N ASN A 190 21.45 -5.24 -8.57
CA ASN A 190 22.29 -4.49 -7.63
C ASN A 190 21.86 -4.68 -6.17
N VAL A 191 20.99 -5.64 -5.89
CA VAL A 191 20.54 -5.92 -4.52
C VAL A 191 21.65 -6.64 -3.78
N ALA A 192 22.07 -6.12 -2.63
CA ALA A 192 23.11 -6.75 -1.81
C ALA A 192 22.67 -8.15 -1.37
N GLU A 193 23.65 -9.04 -1.19
CA GLU A 193 23.40 -10.39 -0.70
C GLU A 193 22.61 -10.36 0.64
N GLY A 194 21.59 -11.22 0.75
CA GLY A 194 20.70 -11.26 1.91
C GLY A 194 19.69 -10.12 2.02
N ARG A 195 19.59 -9.23 1.00
CA ARG A 195 18.62 -8.12 0.99
C ARG A 195 17.49 -8.30 -0.01
N LEU A 196 17.45 -9.40 -0.74
CA LEU A 196 16.33 -9.81 -1.57
C LEU A 196 15.48 -10.79 -0.77
N PHE A 197 14.30 -10.35 -0.36
CA PHE A 197 13.39 -11.15 0.46
C PHE A 197 12.40 -11.92 -0.41
N ASP A 198 12.01 -13.10 0.05
CA ASP A 198 10.80 -13.71 -0.48
C ASP A 198 9.54 -12.98 0.01
N ALA A 199 8.43 -13.16 -0.69
CA ALA A 199 7.21 -12.43 -0.40
C ALA A 199 6.56 -12.86 0.94
N ALA A 200 6.73 -14.13 1.34
CA ALA A 200 6.18 -14.64 2.61
C ALA A 200 6.92 -14.04 3.80
N TYR A 201 8.26 -14.02 3.75
CA TYR A 201 9.08 -13.36 4.78
C TYR A 201 8.71 -11.88 4.94
N SER A 202 8.67 -11.15 3.80
CA SER A 202 8.30 -9.73 3.83
C SER A 202 6.88 -9.51 4.41
N ALA A 203 5.91 -10.34 4.02
CA ALA A 203 4.54 -10.25 4.53
C ALA A 203 4.45 -10.52 6.03
N ALA A 204 5.17 -11.52 6.54
CA ALA A 204 5.22 -11.81 7.98
C ALA A 204 5.82 -10.62 8.76
N CYS A 205 6.97 -10.09 8.32
CA CYS A 205 7.60 -8.92 8.92
C CYS A 205 6.67 -7.69 8.92
N LEU A 206 6.03 -7.39 7.78
CA LEU A 206 5.10 -6.27 7.68
C LEU A 206 3.88 -6.43 8.60
N THR A 207 3.38 -7.67 8.75
CA THR A 207 2.25 -7.95 9.65
C THR A 207 2.67 -7.77 11.10
N ASP A 208 3.88 -8.24 11.49
CA ASP A 208 4.43 -8.02 12.83
C ASP A 208 4.61 -6.53 13.15
N VAL A 209 5.11 -5.75 12.18
CA VAL A 209 5.20 -4.28 12.31
C VAL A 209 3.81 -3.69 12.55
N LEU A 210 2.82 -4.03 11.70
CA LEU A 210 1.46 -3.50 11.84
C LEU A 210 0.81 -3.87 13.18
N ASP A 211 1.06 -5.07 13.69
CA ASP A 211 0.52 -5.54 14.98
C ASP A 211 1.18 -4.83 16.19
N GLY A 212 2.41 -4.33 16.02
CA GLY A 212 3.14 -3.58 17.05
C GLY A 212 2.84 -2.08 17.10
N LEU A 213 2.22 -1.49 16.06
CA LEU A 213 1.98 -0.05 15.98
C LEU A 213 0.93 0.42 17.00
N GLN A 214 1.10 1.67 17.43
CA GLN A 214 0.20 2.38 18.32
C GLN A 214 -0.41 3.60 17.59
N ALA A 215 -1.47 4.17 18.14
CA ALA A 215 -2.11 5.37 17.56
C ALA A 215 -1.14 6.54 17.38
N ALA A 216 -0.12 6.65 18.24
CA ALA A 216 0.93 7.67 18.13
C ALA A 216 1.81 7.52 16.86
N ASP A 217 1.86 6.32 16.28
CA ASP A 217 2.62 6.02 15.07
C ASP A 217 1.86 6.40 13.78
N SER A 218 0.59 6.79 13.93
CA SER A 218 -0.28 7.13 12.79
C SER A 218 0.28 8.30 11.98
N GLY A 219 0.32 8.13 10.67
CA GLY A 219 0.93 9.06 9.73
C GLY A 219 2.42 8.82 9.50
N GLY A 220 2.99 7.78 10.11
CA GLY A 220 4.38 7.36 9.96
C GLY A 220 4.63 6.50 8.71
N ILE A 221 5.92 6.33 8.42
CA ILE A 221 6.43 5.45 7.37
C ILE A 221 7.35 4.45 8.06
N PHE A 222 7.10 3.15 7.88
CA PHE A 222 7.86 2.11 8.55
C PHE A 222 8.45 1.11 7.55
N ALA A 223 9.69 0.69 7.80
CA ALA A 223 10.30 -0.39 7.05
C ALA A 223 9.82 -1.75 7.59
N TRP A 224 10.12 -2.80 6.84
CA TRP A 224 9.81 -4.20 7.16
C TRP A 224 10.38 -4.68 8.54
N ASP A 225 11.40 -4.02 9.04
CA ASP A 225 12.03 -4.28 10.34
C ASP A 225 11.52 -3.37 11.48
N GLY A 226 10.47 -2.60 11.23
CA GLY A 226 9.89 -1.67 12.18
C GLY A 226 10.62 -0.32 12.27
N THR A 227 11.72 -0.14 11.55
CA THR A 227 12.46 1.13 11.55
C THR A 227 11.64 2.23 10.89
N ALA A 228 11.47 3.37 11.57
CA ALA A 228 10.84 4.56 11.01
C ALA A 228 11.70 5.16 9.89
N ILE A 229 11.05 5.49 8.77
CA ILE A 229 11.67 6.16 7.62
C ILE A 229 11.31 7.64 7.68
N GLN A 230 12.31 8.51 7.60
CA GLN A 230 12.08 9.95 7.51
C GLN A 230 11.51 10.31 6.13
N PRO A 231 10.58 11.29 6.07
CA PRO A 231 9.98 11.72 4.81
C PRO A 231 10.94 12.42 3.86
#